data_60d128c016a0bf3b723844e728d1eef4
#
_entry.id   60d128c016a0bf3b723844e728d1eef4
#
_cell.length_a   1.000
_cell.length_b   1.000
_cell.length_c   1.000
_cell.angle_alpha   90.00
_cell.angle_beta   90.00
_cell.angle_gamma   90.00
#
_symmetry.space_group_name_H-M   'P 1'
#
loop_
_entity.id
_entity.type
_entity.pdbx_description
1 polymer ?
#
loop_
_entity_poly.entity_id
_entity_poly.type
_entity_poly.pdbx_seq_one_letter_code
_entity_poly.pdbx_strand_id
1 'polypeptide(L)'
;FAFDWSVDDPSITSFKDREPPASPHEGGALAQEFSSGPVYRDDILYQVLLSAIMDAREELTITTPYFGPDDGLIQALMAAAARGVRVTLIVPKLNDSTLVAWSSKSFYEDLMNSGVKIAEFHGGLLHTKSLLIDKRIAIFGSVNFDQRSLRLNFEISLIVYNDNFCSKLEKLIESYLEQS
;
A
#
# COMPACT_ATOMS: atom_id res chain seq x y z
N PHE A 1 -13.44 14.05 3.19
CA PHE A 1 -13.96 15.17 2.36
C PHE A 1 -15.04 15.98 3.09
N ALA A 2 -16.20 15.37 3.44
CA ALA A 2 -17.31 16.07 4.14
C ALA A 2 -16.87 16.70 5.47
N PHE A 3 -16.08 15.96 6.25
CA PHE A 3 -15.52 16.43 7.51
C PHE A 3 -14.56 17.61 7.28
N ASP A 4 -13.62 17.49 6.35
CA ASP A 4 -12.62 18.53 6.06
C ASP A 4 -13.30 19.81 5.60
N TRP A 5 -14.32 19.68 4.75
CA TRP A 5 -15.09 20.81 4.26
C TRP A 5 -15.90 21.49 5.38
N SER A 6 -16.44 20.70 6.33
CA SER A 6 -17.19 21.26 7.46
C SER A 6 -16.33 22.03 8.46
N VAL A 7 -15.01 21.81 8.47
CA VAL A 7 -14.06 22.62 9.25
C VAL A 7 -13.92 24.01 8.67
N ASP A 8 -13.89 24.12 7.33
CA ASP A 8 -13.76 25.40 6.62
C ASP A 8 -15.11 26.14 6.49
N ASP A 9 -16.22 25.40 6.37
CA ASP A 9 -17.56 25.94 6.26
C ASP A 9 -18.55 25.15 7.14
N PRO A 10 -18.75 25.58 8.41
CA PRO A 10 -19.67 24.93 9.35
C PRO A 10 -21.14 24.94 8.93
N SER A 11 -21.53 25.73 7.93
CA SER A 11 -22.91 25.73 7.39
C SER A 11 -23.23 24.46 6.60
N ILE A 12 -22.20 23.71 6.17
CA ILE A 12 -22.37 22.47 5.44
C ILE A 12 -22.50 21.30 6.43
N THR A 13 -23.73 20.98 6.78
CA THR A 13 -24.04 19.94 7.77
C THR A 13 -24.19 18.55 7.19
N SER A 14 -24.39 18.42 5.89
CA SER A 14 -24.43 17.12 5.19
C SER A 14 -24.14 17.27 3.71
N PHE A 15 -23.38 16.32 3.16
CA PHE A 15 -23.41 16.05 1.73
C PHE A 15 -24.51 15.04 1.48
N LYS A 16 -25.40 15.31 0.52
CA LYS A 16 -26.33 14.29 0.07
C LYS A 16 -25.51 13.11 -0.43
N ASP A 17 -25.73 11.96 0.19
CA ASP A 17 -25.15 10.70 -0.30
C ASP A 17 -25.50 10.60 -1.79
N ARG A 18 -24.49 10.63 -2.64
CA ARG A 18 -24.69 10.29 -4.03
C ARG A 18 -24.97 8.81 -4.04
N GLU A 19 -26.16 8.44 -4.46
CA GLU A 19 -26.43 7.04 -4.76
C GLU A 19 -25.33 6.54 -5.71
N PRO A 20 -24.69 5.41 -5.38
CA PRO A 20 -23.75 4.80 -6.30
C PRO A 20 -24.43 4.59 -7.66
N PRO A 21 -23.73 4.69 -8.78
CA PRO A 21 -24.33 4.46 -10.09
C PRO A 21 -25.04 3.11 -10.10
N ALA A 22 -26.28 3.11 -10.58
CA ALA A 22 -27.20 1.97 -10.50
C ALA A 22 -26.73 0.71 -11.25
N SER A 23 -25.68 0.80 -12.04
CA SER A 23 -25.06 -0.32 -12.75
C SER A 23 -23.56 -0.13 -12.94
N PRO A 24 -22.76 -1.22 -12.87
CA PRO A 24 -21.35 -1.16 -13.24
C PRO A 24 -21.21 -0.67 -14.68
N HIS A 25 -20.27 0.23 -14.92
CA HIS A 25 -19.89 0.58 -16.29
C HIS A 25 -19.34 -0.66 -16.99
N GLU A 26 -19.75 -0.88 -18.25
CA GLU A 26 -19.19 -1.95 -19.08
C GLU A 26 -17.65 -1.82 -19.12
N GLY A 27 -16.94 -2.88 -18.76
CA GLY A 27 -15.48 -2.85 -18.60
C GLY A 27 -14.97 -2.21 -17.31
N GLY A 28 -15.83 -1.89 -16.35
CA GLY A 28 -15.46 -1.40 -15.03
C GLY A 28 -14.76 -2.46 -14.16
N ALA A 29 -14.09 -2.02 -13.10
CA ALA A 29 -13.48 -2.86 -12.09
C ALA A 29 -14.19 -2.68 -10.75
N LEU A 30 -14.38 -3.79 -10.00
CA LEU A 30 -14.79 -3.71 -8.61
C LEU A 30 -13.65 -3.10 -7.79
N ALA A 31 -13.94 -2.03 -7.10
CA ALA A 31 -12.98 -1.38 -6.21
C ALA A 31 -13.66 -0.96 -4.90
N GLN A 32 -12.90 -1.03 -3.81
CA GLN A 32 -13.27 -0.49 -2.51
C GLN A 32 -12.35 0.66 -2.16
N GLU A 33 -12.92 1.76 -1.69
CA GLU A 33 -12.18 2.92 -1.22
C GLU A 33 -12.06 2.86 0.30
N PHE A 34 -10.87 3.21 0.80
CA PHE A 34 -10.54 3.34 2.21
C PHE A 34 -9.84 4.67 2.45
N SER A 35 -10.52 5.54 3.18
CA SER A 35 -9.91 6.76 3.73
C SER A 35 -9.35 6.47 5.12
N SER A 36 -8.19 6.99 5.42
CA SER A 36 -7.58 6.91 6.74
C SER A 36 -7.09 8.27 7.23
N GLY A 37 -6.90 8.39 8.54
CA GLY A 37 -6.42 9.63 9.14
C GLY A 37 -6.67 9.67 10.64
N PRO A 38 -6.10 10.66 11.34
CA PRO A 38 -6.13 10.74 12.81
C PRO A 38 -7.52 10.95 13.41
N VAL A 39 -8.51 11.32 12.59
CA VAL A 39 -9.91 11.50 13.04
C VAL A 39 -10.72 10.21 12.99
N TYR A 40 -10.22 9.19 12.28
CA TYR A 40 -10.85 7.88 12.24
C TYR A 40 -10.40 7.08 13.46
N ARG A 41 -11.36 6.56 14.24
CA ARG A 41 -11.06 5.85 15.51
C ARG A 41 -10.46 4.48 15.33
N ASP A 42 -10.68 3.90 14.16
CA ASP A 42 -10.26 2.56 13.83
C ASP A 42 -9.11 2.63 12.83
N ASP A 43 -8.02 1.95 13.11
CA ASP A 43 -6.86 1.79 12.19
C ASP A 43 -7.24 0.88 11.00
N ILE A 44 -8.35 1.20 10.32
CA ILE A 44 -8.96 0.33 9.30
C ILE A 44 -7.95 0.00 8.20
N LEU A 45 -7.24 1.00 7.69
CA LEU A 45 -6.25 0.78 6.64
C LEU A 45 -5.11 -0.15 7.10
N TYR A 46 -4.64 0.04 8.33
CA TYR A 46 -3.65 -0.84 8.93
C TYR A 46 -4.14 -2.28 9.03
N GLN A 47 -5.38 -2.47 9.50
CA GLN A 47 -6.01 -3.79 9.61
C GLN A 47 -6.19 -4.45 8.24
N VAL A 48 -6.57 -3.67 7.23
CA VAL A 48 -6.70 -4.14 5.84
C VAL A 48 -5.35 -4.61 5.30
N LEU A 49 -4.29 -3.81 5.48
CA LEU A 49 -2.94 -4.18 5.02
C LEU A 49 -2.42 -5.42 5.76
N LEU A 50 -2.60 -5.48 7.08
CA LEU A 50 -2.21 -6.64 7.88
C LEU A 50 -2.94 -7.91 7.42
N SER A 51 -4.26 -7.82 7.24
CA SER A 51 -5.08 -8.95 6.76
C SER A 51 -4.66 -9.39 5.36
N ALA A 52 -4.41 -8.43 4.46
CA ALA A 52 -3.98 -8.70 3.09
C ALA A 52 -2.63 -9.46 3.04
N ILE A 53 -1.66 -9.06 3.88
CA ILE A 53 -0.37 -9.74 4.00
C ILE A 53 -0.55 -11.16 4.58
N MET A 54 -1.41 -11.31 5.58
CA MET A 54 -1.66 -12.61 6.21
C MET A 54 -2.40 -13.57 5.28
N ASP A 55 -3.26 -13.06 4.38
CA ASP A 55 -4.04 -13.87 3.44
C ASP A 55 -3.29 -14.23 2.15
N ALA A 56 -2.15 -13.58 1.87
CA ALA A 56 -1.31 -13.90 0.71
C ALA A 56 -0.90 -15.39 0.71
N ARG A 57 -0.98 -16.05 -0.45
CA ARG A 57 -0.75 -17.49 -0.62
C ARG A 57 0.45 -17.82 -1.50
N GLU A 58 0.68 -17.06 -2.57
CA GLU A 58 1.69 -17.35 -3.58
C GLU A 58 2.74 -16.26 -3.66
N GLU A 59 2.31 -15.02 -3.82
CA GLU A 59 3.23 -13.90 -3.96
C GLU A 59 2.64 -12.59 -3.44
N LEU A 60 3.52 -11.75 -2.92
CA LEU A 60 3.21 -10.44 -2.38
C LEU A 60 4.29 -9.48 -2.82
N THR A 61 3.93 -8.46 -3.59
CA THR A 61 4.87 -7.41 -3.98
C THR A 61 4.42 -6.06 -3.44
N ILE A 62 5.31 -5.42 -2.71
CA ILE A 62 5.12 -4.08 -2.14
C ILE A 62 6.02 -3.11 -2.88
N THR A 63 5.46 -1.98 -3.32
CA THR A 63 6.23 -0.85 -3.86
C THR A 63 5.94 0.37 -3.00
N THR A 64 6.97 0.98 -2.44
CA THR A 64 6.82 2.17 -1.59
C THR A 64 8.07 3.05 -1.62
N PRO A 65 7.92 4.39 -1.69
CA PRO A 65 9.06 5.30 -1.58
C PRO A 65 9.64 5.35 -0.16
N TYR A 66 8.80 5.15 0.86
CA TYR A 66 9.20 5.18 2.27
C TYR A 66 8.76 3.89 2.94
N PHE A 67 9.74 3.19 3.53
CA PHE A 67 9.51 1.95 4.23
C PHE A 67 9.97 2.08 5.68
N GLY A 68 9.04 2.02 6.60
CA GLY A 68 9.27 2.15 8.04
C GLY A 68 8.02 1.76 8.82
N PRO A 69 7.48 0.55 8.59
CA PRO A 69 6.30 0.08 9.29
C PRO A 69 6.61 -0.21 10.75
N ASP A 70 5.59 -0.52 11.52
CA ASP A 70 5.74 -1.03 12.88
C ASP A 70 6.10 -2.52 12.90
N ASP A 71 6.43 -3.02 14.10
CA ASP A 71 6.81 -4.42 14.29
C ASP A 71 5.73 -5.40 13.84
N GLY A 72 4.44 -5.04 13.94
CA GLY A 72 3.33 -5.91 13.54
C GLY A 72 3.36 -6.21 12.04
N LEU A 73 3.55 -5.21 11.20
CA LEU A 73 3.65 -5.39 9.75
C LEU A 73 4.98 -6.07 9.35
N ILE A 74 6.08 -5.76 10.03
CA ILE A 74 7.36 -6.49 9.83
C ILE A 74 7.17 -7.97 10.09
N GLN A 75 6.60 -8.33 11.24
CA GLN A 75 6.35 -9.73 11.60
C GLN A 75 5.37 -10.41 10.62
N ALA A 76 4.37 -9.70 10.12
CA ALA A 76 3.46 -10.24 9.12
C ALA A 76 4.16 -10.57 7.79
N LEU A 77 5.07 -9.70 7.32
CA LEU A 77 5.88 -9.94 6.13
C LEU A 77 6.81 -11.14 6.29
N MET A 78 7.51 -11.21 7.43
CA MET A 78 8.37 -12.35 7.77
C MET A 78 7.57 -13.66 7.86
N ALA A 79 6.40 -13.63 8.50
CA ALA A 79 5.50 -14.77 8.59
C ALA A 79 4.95 -15.21 7.22
N ALA A 80 4.66 -14.26 6.31
CA ALA A 80 4.26 -14.58 4.94
C ALA A 80 5.40 -15.31 4.20
N ALA A 81 6.63 -14.79 4.27
CA ALA A 81 7.80 -15.44 3.67
C ALA A 81 8.05 -16.85 4.27
N ALA A 82 7.94 -16.99 5.60
CA ALA A 82 8.08 -18.28 6.29
C ALA A 82 7.01 -19.30 5.88
N ARG A 83 5.81 -18.86 5.47
CA ARG A 83 4.78 -19.73 4.88
C ARG A 83 5.07 -20.15 3.43
N GLY A 84 6.15 -19.63 2.82
CA GLY A 84 6.51 -19.91 1.44
C GLY A 84 5.94 -18.90 0.42
N VAL A 85 5.33 -17.80 0.86
CA VAL A 85 4.91 -16.71 -0.02
C VAL A 85 6.15 -15.99 -0.56
N ARG A 86 6.21 -15.75 -1.86
CA ARG A 86 7.28 -14.95 -2.48
C ARG A 86 7.06 -13.47 -2.17
N VAL A 87 7.65 -12.98 -1.09
CA VAL A 87 7.52 -11.57 -0.68
C VAL A 87 8.64 -10.75 -1.33
N THR A 88 8.27 -9.70 -2.06
CA THR A 88 9.19 -8.74 -2.67
C THR A 88 8.85 -7.32 -2.23
N LEU A 89 9.84 -6.61 -1.71
CA LEU A 89 9.77 -5.20 -1.37
C LEU A 89 10.61 -4.39 -2.36
N ILE A 90 9.97 -3.46 -3.07
CA ILE A 90 10.63 -2.54 -4.01
C ILE A 90 10.69 -1.15 -3.38
N VAL A 91 11.88 -0.62 -3.23
CA VAL A 91 12.16 0.68 -2.63
C VAL A 91 13.10 1.49 -3.53
N PRO A 92 13.12 2.82 -3.46
CA PRO A 92 14.09 3.59 -4.21
C PRO A 92 15.49 3.40 -3.63
N LYS A 93 16.52 3.28 -4.49
CA LYS A 93 17.91 3.33 -4.06
C LYS A 93 18.30 4.69 -3.52
N LEU A 94 17.85 5.74 -4.19
CA LEU A 94 18.03 7.12 -3.77
C LEU A 94 16.74 7.64 -3.17
N ASN A 95 16.76 7.93 -1.87
CA ASN A 95 15.65 8.54 -1.16
C ASN A 95 15.96 10.02 -0.96
N ASP A 96 14.95 10.87 -1.08
CA ASP A 96 15.04 12.32 -0.80
C ASP A 96 15.28 12.63 0.68
N SER A 97 15.00 11.67 1.58
CA SER A 97 15.25 11.74 3.00
C SER A 97 16.30 10.71 3.44
N THR A 98 17.48 11.20 3.83
CA THR A 98 18.56 10.35 4.34
C THR A 98 18.18 9.63 5.63
N LEU A 99 17.43 10.27 6.52
CA LEU A 99 16.95 9.67 7.77
C LEU A 99 16.00 8.50 7.51
N VAL A 100 15.07 8.65 6.56
CA VAL A 100 14.15 7.57 6.17
C VAL A 100 14.92 6.42 5.54
N ALA A 101 15.89 6.70 4.66
CA ALA A 101 16.74 5.68 4.06
C ALA A 101 17.51 4.87 5.12
N TRP A 102 18.05 5.52 6.15
CA TRP A 102 18.75 4.85 7.24
C TRP A 102 17.81 4.01 8.10
N SER A 103 16.65 4.56 8.46
CA SER A 103 15.62 3.84 9.23
C SER A 103 15.12 2.61 8.48
N SER A 104 14.85 2.73 7.18
CA SER A 104 14.41 1.60 6.36
C SER A 104 15.41 0.46 6.34
N LYS A 105 16.71 0.78 6.24
CA LYS A 105 17.77 -0.23 6.18
C LYS A 105 17.91 -1.05 7.47
N SER A 106 17.48 -0.53 8.61
CA SER A 106 17.51 -1.28 9.87
C SER A 106 16.63 -2.54 9.86
N PHE A 107 15.59 -2.57 9.02
CA PHE A 107 14.69 -3.72 8.88
C PHE A 107 15.14 -4.73 7.82
N TYR A 108 16.06 -4.34 6.92
CA TYR A 108 16.37 -5.14 5.73
C TYR A 108 17.03 -6.46 6.07
N GLU A 109 17.93 -6.48 7.04
CA GLU A 109 18.67 -7.69 7.43
C GLU A 109 17.69 -8.77 7.92
N ASP A 110 16.80 -8.43 8.84
CA ASP A 110 15.82 -9.36 9.40
C ASP A 110 14.83 -9.86 8.34
N LEU A 111 14.34 -8.97 7.47
CA LEU A 111 13.46 -9.31 6.37
C LEU A 111 14.13 -10.27 5.38
N MET A 112 15.37 -9.97 4.95
CA MET A 112 16.11 -10.83 4.02
C MET A 112 16.43 -12.20 4.65
N ASN A 113 16.80 -12.24 5.92
CA ASN A 113 17.04 -13.48 6.66
C ASN A 113 15.78 -14.35 6.74
N SER A 114 14.61 -13.73 6.71
CA SER A 114 13.31 -14.41 6.69
C SER A 114 12.84 -14.81 5.29
N GLY A 115 13.61 -14.49 4.24
CA GLY A 115 13.29 -14.85 2.86
C GLY A 115 12.56 -13.76 2.06
N VAL A 116 12.39 -12.56 2.59
CA VAL A 116 11.87 -11.42 1.85
C VAL A 116 12.94 -10.91 0.88
N LYS A 117 12.58 -10.74 -0.40
CA LYS A 117 13.45 -10.13 -1.40
C LYS A 117 13.31 -8.60 -1.32
N ILE A 118 14.43 -7.89 -1.24
CA ILE A 118 14.47 -6.43 -1.32
C ILE A 118 15.11 -6.04 -2.63
N ALA A 119 14.41 -5.21 -3.42
CA ALA A 119 14.87 -4.69 -4.70
C ALA A 119 15.01 -3.16 -4.61
N GLU A 120 16.21 -2.66 -4.83
CA GLU A 120 16.49 -1.22 -4.83
C GLU A 120 16.39 -0.68 -6.25
N PHE A 121 15.32 0.07 -6.56
CA PHE A 121 15.08 0.67 -7.86
C PHE A 121 16.08 1.79 -8.18
N HIS A 122 16.73 1.71 -9.34
CA HIS A 122 17.75 2.65 -9.81
C HIS A 122 17.27 3.60 -10.91
N GLY A 123 16.08 3.39 -11.46
CA GLY A 123 15.55 4.09 -12.64
C GLY A 123 15.06 5.53 -12.39
N GLY A 124 15.43 6.15 -11.28
CA GLY A 124 15.03 7.50 -10.92
C GLY A 124 14.09 7.59 -9.72
N LEU A 125 13.08 8.45 -9.77
CA LEU A 125 12.13 8.63 -8.67
C LEU A 125 11.10 7.48 -8.63
N LEU A 126 11.16 6.66 -7.60
CA LEU A 126 10.12 5.71 -7.28
C LEU A 126 9.12 6.36 -6.30
N HIS A 127 7.90 6.60 -6.74
CA HIS A 127 6.88 7.21 -5.87
C HIS A 127 5.56 6.43 -5.84
N THR A 128 5.53 5.25 -6.43
CA THR A 128 4.40 4.31 -6.39
C THR A 128 4.22 3.75 -4.98
N LYS A 129 2.99 3.69 -4.52
CA LYS A 129 2.59 3.01 -3.28
C LYS A 129 1.56 1.98 -3.66
N SER A 130 1.99 0.74 -3.71
CA SER A 130 1.12 -0.37 -4.10
C SER A 130 1.48 -1.68 -3.42
N LEU A 131 0.48 -2.53 -3.29
CA LEU A 131 0.55 -3.90 -2.86
C LEU A 131 -0.14 -4.75 -3.93
N LEU A 132 0.56 -5.72 -4.49
CA LEU A 132 -0.01 -6.71 -5.41
C LEU A 132 0.05 -8.07 -4.74
N ILE A 133 -1.12 -8.72 -4.58
CA ILE A 133 -1.29 -9.97 -3.86
C ILE A 133 -1.77 -11.02 -4.85
N ASP A 134 -1.00 -12.10 -4.97
CA ASP A 134 -1.33 -13.29 -5.77
C ASP A 134 -1.77 -12.94 -7.20
N LYS A 135 -1.32 -11.80 -7.74
CA LYS A 135 -1.69 -11.21 -9.05
C LYS A 135 -3.20 -10.97 -9.24
N ARG A 136 -3.98 -10.95 -8.16
CA ARG A 136 -5.45 -10.93 -8.18
C ARG A 136 -6.03 -9.73 -7.44
N ILE A 137 -5.33 -9.23 -6.43
CA ILE A 137 -5.77 -8.10 -5.61
C ILE A 137 -4.68 -7.03 -5.65
N ALA A 138 -5.06 -5.83 -6.03
CA ALA A 138 -4.19 -4.67 -6.01
C ALA A 138 -4.69 -3.67 -4.97
N ILE A 139 -3.81 -3.26 -4.06
CA ILE A 139 -4.05 -2.13 -3.16
C ILE A 139 -3.09 -1.03 -3.58
N PHE A 140 -3.61 0.17 -3.81
CA PHE A 140 -2.78 1.31 -4.16
C PHE A 140 -3.43 2.61 -3.69
N GLY A 141 -2.63 3.66 -3.54
CA GLY A 141 -3.14 4.95 -3.08
C GLY A 141 -2.05 5.93 -2.72
N SER A 142 -2.35 6.80 -1.76
CA SER A 142 -1.41 7.81 -1.28
C SER A 142 -0.53 7.30 -0.12
N VAL A 143 -0.92 6.20 0.56
CA VAL A 143 -0.28 5.70 1.77
C VAL A 143 1.09 5.07 1.50
N ASN A 144 2.13 5.59 2.12
CA ASN A 144 3.43 4.93 2.18
C ASN A 144 3.39 3.79 3.22
N PHE A 145 4.32 2.85 3.09
CA PHE A 145 4.45 1.74 4.04
C PHE A 145 5.30 2.16 5.25
N ASP A 146 4.87 3.23 5.93
CA ASP A 146 5.49 3.80 7.13
C ASP A 146 4.47 4.18 8.19
N GLN A 147 4.91 4.27 9.45
CA GLN A 147 4.03 4.53 10.60
C GLN A 147 3.30 5.87 10.50
N ARG A 148 3.93 6.89 9.92
CA ARG A 148 3.33 8.21 9.78
C ARG A 148 2.15 8.18 8.81
N SER A 149 2.36 7.60 7.62
CA SER A 149 1.30 7.46 6.62
C SER A 149 0.17 6.55 7.12
N LEU A 150 0.51 5.49 7.83
CA LEU A 150 -0.48 4.53 8.32
C LEU A 150 -1.34 5.03 9.49
N ARG A 151 -0.85 6.01 10.30
CA ARG A 151 -1.52 6.40 11.55
C ARG A 151 -1.81 7.89 11.70
N LEU A 152 -1.05 8.76 11.05
CA LEU A 152 -1.07 10.19 11.33
C LEU A 152 -1.51 11.05 10.14
N ASN A 153 -1.30 10.59 8.92
CA ASN A 153 -1.69 11.34 7.73
C ASN A 153 -3.13 11.02 7.33
N PHE A 154 -3.78 11.98 6.67
CA PHE A 154 -4.96 11.69 5.88
C PHE A 154 -4.53 11.04 4.57
N GLU A 155 -4.95 9.81 4.35
CA GLU A 155 -4.58 9.02 3.19
C GLU A 155 -5.83 8.38 2.57
N ILE A 156 -5.72 8.05 1.28
CA ILE A 156 -6.74 7.32 0.55
C ILE A 156 -6.12 6.13 -0.15
N SER A 157 -6.78 4.98 -0.06
CA SER A 157 -6.38 3.75 -0.71
C SER A 157 -7.56 3.10 -1.42
N LEU A 158 -7.25 2.43 -2.53
CA LEU A 158 -8.19 1.63 -3.29
C LEU A 158 -7.75 0.17 -3.27
N ILE A 159 -8.69 -0.73 -3.01
CA ILE A 159 -8.52 -2.16 -3.25
C ILE A 159 -9.26 -2.49 -4.54
N VAL A 160 -8.56 -3.06 -5.51
CA VAL A 160 -9.12 -3.41 -6.82
C VAL A 160 -9.05 -4.92 -7.01
N TYR A 161 -10.21 -5.50 -7.34
CA TYR A 161 -10.42 -6.91 -7.64
C TYR A 161 -10.67 -7.06 -9.15
N ASN A 162 -9.60 -6.95 -9.94
CA ASN A 162 -9.72 -7.02 -11.40
C ASN A 162 -8.43 -7.53 -12.04
N ASP A 163 -8.50 -8.66 -12.72
CA ASP A 163 -7.33 -9.33 -13.30
C ASP A 163 -6.60 -8.45 -14.34
N ASN A 164 -7.33 -7.68 -15.14
CA ASN A 164 -6.72 -6.79 -16.14
C ASN A 164 -5.96 -5.64 -15.46
N PHE A 165 -6.51 -5.07 -14.39
CA PHE A 165 -5.82 -4.06 -13.60
C PHE A 165 -4.57 -4.64 -12.92
N CYS A 166 -4.70 -5.79 -12.27
CA CYS A 166 -3.58 -6.48 -11.61
C CYS A 166 -2.47 -6.81 -12.60
N SER A 167 -2.81 -7.29 -13.81
CA SER A 167 -1.83 -7.56 -14.87
C SER A 167 -1.10 -6.29 -15.35
N LYS A 168 -1.78 -5.13 -15.40
CA LYS A 168 -1.12 -3.86 -15.71
C LYS A 168 -0.17 -3.40 -14.60
N LEU A 169 -0.59 -3.57 -13.35
CA LEU A 169 0.26 -3.26 -12.19
C LEU A 169 1.47 -4.21 -12.13
N GLU A 170 1.27 -5.50 -12.43
CA GLU A 170 2.35 -6.48 -12.51
C GLU A 170 3.41 -6.06 -13.54
N LYS A 171 3.01 -5.66 -14.75
CA LYS A 171 3.94 -5.18 -15.78
C LYS A 171 4.72 -3.94 -15.33
N LEU A 172 4.08 -3.03 -14.60
CA LEU A 172 4.76 -1.88 -14.03
C LEU A 172 5.80 -2.33 -12.98
N ILE A 173 5.42 -3.27 -12.10
CA ILE A 173 6.31 -3.85 -11.09
C ILE A 173 7.50 -4.54 -11.76
N GLU A 174 7.28 -5.33 -12.81
CA GLU A 174 8.34 -5.98 -13.59
C GLU A 174 9.33 -4.94 -14.15
N SER A 175 8.83 -3.83 -14.69
CA SER A 175 9.70 -2.75 -15.18
C SER A 175 10.54 -2.09 -14.09
N TYR A 176 10.08 -2.09 -12.84
CA TYR A 176 10.88 -1.64 -11.70
C TYR A 176 11.94 -2.69 -11.33
N LEU A 177 11.59 -3.96 -11.35
CA LEU A 177 12.52 -5.05 -11.04
C LEU A 177 13.65 -5.19 -12.06
N GLU A 178 13.40 -4.91 -13.35
CA GLU A 178 14.41 -4.86 -14.40
C GLU A 178 15.45 -3.76 -14.17
N GLN A 179 15.10 -2.74 -13.39
CA GLN A 179 15.93 -1.59 -13.06
C GLN A 179 16.38 -1.58 -11.58
N SER A 180 16.39 -2.75 -10.93
CA SER A 180 16.70 -2.90 -9.50
C SER A 180 18.00 -3.65 -9.26
#